data_3c2cd6250ff02c736e8e17f26b69e3a5
#
_entry.id   3c2cd6250ff02c736e8e17f26b69e3a5
#
_cell.length_a   1.000
_cell.length_b   1.000
_cell.length_c   1.000
_cell.angle_alpha   90.00
_cell.angle_beta   90.00
_cell.angle_gamma   90.00
#
_symmetry.space_group_name_H-M   'P 1'
#
loop_
_entity.id
_entity.type
_entity.pdbx_description
1 polymer ?
#
loop_
_entity_poly.entity_id
_entity_poly.type
_entity_poly.pdbx_seq_one_letter_code
_entity_poly.pdbx_strand_id
1 'polypeptide(L)'
;MFEGFIDELVDLGDVRLRVRFSGEGPPLLLIHGYPRTSATWHRVAPELITAGFTVVCPDLRGYGRSSKPIIRADHRQQAKRAVADDLAELMTQLDFDRFAVVGHDRGGHVAFRLAMDHPSRVTQLVIIDAVPIIEALERCDARVAERRFDWFFFAQPDLPERVISADPLVWYRPNPYRMGPENYAELVEVINDPDTVRAMLEDYRAALSVDREADRADRLAGRTIGCPMLCVVGSAGDIEELFGDPLPIWKAWAEDVRVISIDSGPYIAEENPDALVTALTDFLAPEI
;
A
#
# COMPACT_ATOMS: atom_id res chain seq x y z
N MET A 1 -0.65 7.82 -19.76
CA MET A 1 -0.53 7.66 -18.30
C MET A 1 0.89 8.01 -17.87
N PHE A 2 1.08 8.81 -16.82
CA PHE A 2 2.40 9.27 -16.34
C PHE A 2 3.28 10.02 -17.37
N GLU A 3 2.68 10.93 -18.12
CA GLU A 3 3.44 11.79 -19.04
C GLU A 3 4.46 12.64 -18.26
N GLY A 4 5.71 12.67 -18.74
CA GLY A 4 6.80 13.38 -18.07
C GLY A 4 7.46 12.67 -16.87
N PHE A 5 7.00 11.47 -16.52
CA PHE A 5 7.68 10.65 -15.50
C PHE A 5 8.83 9.85 -16.10
N ILE A 6 9.88 9.67 -15.32
CA ILE A 6 10.87 8.62 -15.54
C ILE A 6 10.20 7.30 -15.13
N ASP A 7 10.38 6.24 -15.95
CA ASP A 7 9.85 4.89 -15.70
C ASP A 7 11.01 3.91 -15.90
N GLU A 8 11.56 3.40 -14.80
CA GLU A 8 12.76 2.56 -14.86
C GLU A 8 12.75 1.43 -13.83
N LEU A 9 13.65 0.48 -13.99
CA LEU A 9 13.93 -0.58 -13.03
C LEU A 9 15.15 -0.20 -12.20
N VAL A 10 14.93 0.06 -10.91
CA VAL A 10 15.98 0.36 -9.93
C VAL A 10 16.45 -0.95 -9.29
N ASP A 11 17.74 -1.24 -9.33
CA ASP A 11 18.34 -2.43 -8.74
C ASP A 11 18.74 -2.17 -7.29
N LEU A 12 18.12 -2.89 -6.35
CA LEU A 12 18.39 -2.80 -4.91
C LEU A 12 19.24 -4.00 -4.41
N GLY A 13 19.84 -4.76 -5.32
CA GLY A 13 20.63 -5.96 -5.03
C GLY A 13 19.76 -7.22 -5.01
N ASP A 14 18.99 -7.45 -3.96
CA ASP A 14 18.14 -8.65 -3.83
C ASP A 14 16.87 -8.57 -4.70
N VAL A 15 16.40 -7.36 -4.99
CA VAL A 15 15.21 -7.11 -5.81
C VAL A 15 15.45 -5.94 -6.77
N ARG A 16 14.71 -5.92 -7.87
CA ARG A 16 14.59 -4.76 -8.76
C ARG A 16 13.16 -4.27 -8.70
N LEU A 17 12.99 -2.98 -8.42
CA LEU A 17 11.68 -2.34 -8.39
C LEU A 17 11.49 -1.51 -9.66
N ARG A 18 10.34 -1.67 -10.32
CA ARG A 18 9.89 -0.68 -11.30
C ARG A 18 9.43 0.55 -10.57
N VAL A 19 9.92 1.69 -10.97
CA VAL A 19 9.64 2.97 -10.31
C VAL A 19 9.26 4.01 -11.35
N ARG A 20 8.19 4.73 -11.07
CA ARG A 20 7.79 5.93 -11.82
C ARG A 20 7.99 7.13 -10.92
N PHE A 21 8.77 8.11 -11.35
CA PHE A 21 9.01 9.30 -10.53
C PHE A 21 9.19 10.55 -11.38
N SER A 22 8.83 11.70 -10.80
CA SER A 22 9.00 13.03 -11.39
C SER A 22 8.81 14.11 -10.33
N GLY A 23 9.20 15.36 -10.67
CA GLY A 23 9.07 16.54 -9.81
C GLY A 23 10.40 17.03 -9.25
N GLU A 24 10.39 18.20 -8.59
CA GLU A 24 11.60 18.86 -8.06
C GLU A 24 11.39 19.36 -6.60
N GLY A 25 10.29 18.99 -5.96
CA GLY A 25 9.95 19.46 -4.60
C GLY A 25 10.20 18.43 -3.51
N PRO A 26 9.59 18.59 -2.33
CA PRO A 26 9.66 17.62 -1.24
C PRO A 26 9.27 16.22 -1.70
N PRO A 27 10.05 15.17 -1.32
CA PRO A 27 9.81 13.82 -1.81
C PRO A 27 8.59 13.17 -1.13
N LEU A 28 7.75 12.55 -1.96
CA LEU A 28 6.51 11.88 -1.59
C LEU A 28 6.46 10.48 -2.21
N LEU A 29 6.47 9.46 -1.36
CA LEU A 29 6.39 8.06 -1.76
C LEU A 29 4.93 7.59 -1.76
N LEU A 30 4.42 7.13 -2.92
CA LEU A 30 3.06 6.61 -3.09
C LEU A 30 3.07 5.09 -3.26
N ILE A 31 2.53 4.37 -2.29
CA ILE A 31 2.57 2.91 -2.19
C ILE A 31 1.19 2.32 -2.49
N HIS A 32 1.11 1.55 -3.59
CA HIS A 32 -0.13 0.88 -4.00
C HIS A 32 -0.48 -0.33 -3.12
N GLY A 33 -1.73 -0.79 -3.21
CA GLY A 33 -2.20 -2.00 -2.55
C GLY A 33 -2.47 -3.17 -3.51
N TYR A 34 -3.13 -4.21 -2.99
CA TYR A 34 -3.56 -5.38 -3.72
C TYR A 34 -4.83 -5.09 -4.56
N PRO A 35 -4.95 -5.61 -5.76
CA PRO A 35 -3.95 -6.27 -6.60
C PRO A 35 -3.26 -5.28 -7.56
N ARG A 36 -3.22 -4.00 -7.18
CA ARG A 36 -2.80 -2.89 -8.04
C ARG A 36 -1.29 -2.86 -8.28
N THR A 37 -0.90 -1.95 -9.16
CA THR A 37 0.48 -1.52 -9.42
C THR A 37 0.59 -0.03 -9.16
N SER A 38 1.76 0.56 -9.35
CA SER A 38 1.96 2.02 -9.33
C SER A 38 0.99 2.77 -10.25
N ALA A 39 0.43 2.10 -11.28
CA ALA A 39 -0.54 2.67 -12.19
C ALA A 39 -1.83 3.18 -11.52
N THR A 40 -2.19 2.69 -10.33
CA THR A 40 -3.34 3.19 -9.57
C THR A 40 -3.24 4.70 -9.28
N TRP A 41 -2.02 5.25 -9.23
CA TRP A 41 -1.74 6.65 -8.92
C TRP A 41 -1.79 7.59 -10.14
N HIS A 42 -2.11 7.09 -11.34
CA HIS A 42 -1.99 7.82 -12.60
C HIS A 42 -2.81 9.12 -12.68
N ARG A 43 -3.87 9.26 -11.87
CA ARG A 43 -4.69 10.48 -11.78
C ARG A 43 -4.26 11.39 -10.63
N VAL A 44 -3.60 10.84 -9.63
CA VAL A 44 -3.19 11.56 -8.40
C VAL A 44 -1.77 12.10 -8.52
N ALA A 45 -0.83 11.29 -9.02
CA ALA A 45 0.58 11.64 -9.06
C ALA A 45 0.90 12.91 -9.89
N PRO A 46 0.33 13.13 -11.10
CA PRO A 46 0.57 14.36 -11.85
C PRO A 46 0.08 15.63 -11.14
N GLU A 47 -1.04 15.56 -10.45
CA GLU A 47 -1.60 16.67 -9.67
C GLU A 47 -0.72 17.02 -8.46
N LEU A 48 -0.14 16.01 -7.80
CA LEU A 48 0.80 16.23 -6.70
C LEU A 48 2.12 16.86 -7.18
N ILE A 49 2.58 16.53 -8.40
CA ILE A 49 3.71 17.23 -9.02
C ILE A 49 3.35 18.69 -9.27
N THR A 50 2.16 18.95 -9.81
CA THR A 50 1.64 20.31 -10.02
C THR A 50 1.53 21.08 -8.71
N ALA A 51 1.22 20.38 -7.60
CA ALA A 51 1.23 20.93 -6.24
C ALA A 51 2.64 21.14 -5.65
N GLY A 52 3.71 20.78 -6.38
CA GLY A 52 5.10 21.08 -6.04
C GLY A 52 5.84 19.96 -5.32
N PHE A 53 5.36 18.72 -5.37
CA PHE A 53 6.06 17.56 -4.81
C PHE A 53 6.96 16.85 -5.84
N THR A 54 7.99 16.17 -5.35
CA THR A 54 8.63 15.07 -6.09
C THR A 54 7.92 13.78 -5.75
N VAL A 55 7.30 13.14 -6.72
CA VAL A 55 6.46 11.94 -6.49
C VAL A 55 7.19 10.69 -6.96
N VAL A 56 7.22 9.66 -6.10
CA VAL A 56 7.83 8.35 -6.36
C VAL A 56 6.77 7.26 -6.21
N CYS A 57 6.49 6.53 -7.29
CA CYS A 57 5.46 5.49 -7.36
C CYS A 57 6.12 4.14 -7.75
N PRO A 58 6.59 3.33 -6.82
CA PRO A 58 7.12 2.00 -7.13
C PRO A 58 6.00 0.98 -7.34
N ASP A 59 6.25 -0.03 -8.19
CA ASP A 59 5.62 -1.33 -8.04
C ASP A 59 6.32 -2.07 -6.90
N LEU A 60 5.58 -2.56 -5.91
CA LEU A 60 6.15 -3.28 -4.78
C LEU A 60 6.81 -4.59 -5.24
N ARG A 61 7.80 -5.10 -4.46
CA ARG A 61 8.34 -6.46 -4.72
C ARG A 61 7.20 -7.46 -4.85
N GLY A 62 7.26 -8.33 -5.82
CA GLY A 62 6.22 -9.31 -6.09
C GLY A 62 5.04 -8.79 -6.91
N TYR A 63 4.89 -7.48 -7.05
CA TYR A 63 3.79 -6.86 -7.80
C TYR A 63 4.29 -6.28 -9.13
N GLY A 64 3.35 -5.99 -10.01
CA GLY A 64 3.61 -5.27 -11.26
C GLY A 64 4.78 -5.84 -12.05
N ARG A 65 5.65 -4.96 -12.49
CA ARG A 65 6.89 -5.31 -13.23
C ARG A 65 8.13 -5.40 -12.35
N SER A 66 7.98 -5.27 -11.03
CA SER A 66 9.05 -5.53 -10.08
C SER A 66 9.38 -7.02 -9.99
N SER A 67 10.58 -7.36 -9.52
CA SER A 67 11.02 -8.75 -9.38
C SER A 67 10.14 -9.53 -8.40
N LYS A 68 10.00 -10.83 -8.65
CA LYS A 68 9.26 -11.78 -7.83
C LYS A 68 10.26 -12.56 -6.98
N PRO A 69 10.35 -12.29 -5.66
CA PRO A 69 11.30 -12.97 -4.79
C PRO A 69 11.05 -14.47 -4.72
N ILE A 70 12.11 -15.23 -4.47
CA ILE A 70 12.01 -16.67 -4.24
C ILE A 70 11.21 -16.91 -2.97
N ILE A 71 10.14 -17.67 -3.08
CA ILE A 71 9.26 -18.01 -1.96
C ILE A 71 9.98 -18.95 -0.99
N ARG A 72 9.86 -18.64 0.29
CA ARG A 72 10.38 -19.44 1.41
C ARG A 72 9.26 -19.76 2.38
N ALA A 73 9.38 -20.88 3.08
CA ALA A 73 8.35 -21.36 4.00
C ALA A 73 8.11 -20.42 5.22
N ASP A 74 9.02 -19.52 5.51
CA ASP A 74 8.89 -18.54 6.59
C ASP A 74 8.20 -17.24 6.16
N HIS A 75 7.84 -17.08 4.90
CA HIS A 75 7.16 -15.94 4.27
C HIS A 75 7.87 -14.58 4.44
N ARG A 76 9.09 -14.54 4.98
CA ARG A 76 9.81 -13.30 5.34
C ARG A 76 10.14 -12.42 4.14
N GLN A 77 10.30 -13.00 2.95
CA GLN A 77 10.61 -12.27 1.73
C GLN A 77 9.46 -11.34 1.26
N GLN A 78 8.24 -11.57 1.73
CA GLN A 78 7.08 -10.70 1.46
C GLN A 78 6.55 -10.01 2.74
N ALA A 79 7.26 -10.15 3.87
CA ALA A 79 6.93 -9.42 5.08
C ALA A 79 6.96 -7.91 4.84
N LYS A 80 6.06 -7.17 5.48
CA LYS A 80 5.98 -5.71 5.36
C LYS A 80 7.30 -5.02 5.69
N ARG A 81 8.08 -5.60 6.62
CA ARG A 81 9.43 -5.12 6.94
C ARG A 81 10.37 -5.21 5.74
N ALA A 82 10.41 -6.36 5.06
CA ALA A 82 11.27 -6.53 3.88
C ALA A 82 10.88 -5.56 2.75
N VAL A 83 9.57 -5.34 2.55
CA VAL A 83 9.07 -4.37 1.58
C VAL A 83 9.40 -2.93 2.00
N ALA A 84 9.26 -2.61 3.28
CA ALA A 84 9.61 -1.29 3.84
C ALA A 84 11.12 -0.99 3.69
N ASP A 85 11.97 -1.98 3.94
CA ASP A 85 13.43 -1.86 3.77
C ASP A 85 13.79 -1.60 2.30
N ASP A 86 13.13 -2.27 1.33
CA ASP A 86 13.31 -1.96 -0.10
C ASP A 86 12.98 -0.50 -0.40
N LEU A 87 11.85 -0.01 0.12
CA LEU A 87 11.41 1.36 -0.15
C LEU A 87 12.33 2.39 0.50
N ALA A 88 12.84 2.10 1.70
CA ALA A 88 13.84 2.92 2.32
C ALA A 88 15.13 2.98 1.50
N GLU A 89 15.61 1.84 0.98
CA GLU A 89 16.79 1.77 0.11
C GLU A 89 16.52 2.47 -1.23
N LEU A 90 15.34 2.27 -1.85
CA LEU A 90 14.94 2.98 -3.07
C LEU A 90 15.05 4.49 -2.90
N MET A 91 14.49 5.03 -1.81
CA MET A 91 14.53 6.47 -1.56
C MET A 91 15.95 6.96 -1.30
N THR A 92 16.83 6.11 -0.73
CA THR A 92 18.27 6.43 -0.59
C THR A 92 18.96 6.52 -1.95
N GLN A 93 18.69 5.57 -2.86
CA GLN A 93 19.29 5.60 -4.20
C GLN A 93 18.80 6.76 -5.07
N LEU A 94 17.62 7.32 -4.74
CA LEU A 94 17.10 8.55 -5.36
C LEU A 94 17.54 9.83 -4.63
N ASP A 95 18.50 9.74 -3.69
CA ASP A 95 19.04 10.84 -2.88
C ASP A 95 17.99 11.52 -1.95
N PHE A 96 16.96 10.76 -1.49
CA PHE A 96 15.94 11.25 -0.56
C PHE A 96 16.13 10.65 0.83
N ASP A 97 16.81 11.38 1.73
CA ASP A 97 17.01 10.94 3.13
C ASP A 97 15.73 10.94 3.96
N ARG A 98 14.87 11.93 3.74
CA ARG A 98 13.59 12.10 4.45
C ARG A 98 12.48 12.38 3.45
N PHE A 99 11.32 11.76 3.67
CA PHE A 99 10.19 11.83 2.74
C PHE A 99 8.86 11.62 3.46
N ALA A 100 7.78 12.11 2.85
CA ALA A 100 6.44 11.77 3.24
C ALA A 100 6.00 10.47 2.55
N VAL A 101 5.06 9.74 3.17
CA VAL A 101 4.61 8.43 2.69
C VAL A 101 3.09 8.38 2.64
N VAL A 102 2.55 7.93 1.52
CA VAL A 102 1.13 7.61 1.33
C VAL A 102 1.01 6.14 0.96
N GLY A 103 0.27 5.36 1.74
CA GLY A 103 0.04 3.94 1.44
C GLY A 103 -1.44 3.61 1.39
N HIS A 104 -1.86 2.87 0.36
CA HIS A 104 -3.23 2.39 0.19
C HIS A 104 -3.33 0.89 0.40
N ASP A 105 -4.33 0.42 1.17
CA ASP A 105 -4.61 -1.00 1.41
C ASP A 105 -3.36 -1.76 1.92
N ARG A 106 -2.85 -2.78 1.18
CA ARG A 106 -1.60 -3.49 1.52
C ARG A 106 -0.40 -2.55 1.54
N GLY A 107 -0.38 -1.52 0.68
CA GLY A 107 0.60 -0.44 0.73
C GLY A 107 0.49 0.42 1.99
N GLY A 108 -0.70 0.54 2.58
CA GLY A 108 -0.90 1.17 3.88
C GLY A 108 -0.20 0.41 5.01
N HIS A 109 -0.25 -0.94 4.99
CA HIS A 109 0.50 -1.75 5.95
C HIS A 109 2.02 -1.64 5.76
N VAL A 110 2.49 -1.48 4.51
CA VAL A 110 3.91 -1.22 4.22
C VAL A 110 4.31 0.17 4.73
N ALA A 111 3.49 1.21 4.46
CA ALA A 111 3.73 2.57 4.93
C ALA A 111 3.78 2.65 6.47
N PHE A 112 2.86 1.96 7.16
CA PHE A 112 2.88 1.80 8.61
C PHE A 112 4.19 1.18 9.08
N ARG A 113 4.62 0.06 8.48
CA ARG A 113 5.87 -0.62 8.84
C ARG A 113 7.09 0.26 8.55
N LEU A 114 7.10 0.99 7.45
CA LEU A 114 8.17 1.94 7.10
C LEU A 114 8.30 3.05 8.16
N ALA A 115 7.18 3.63 8.62
CA ALA A 115 7.18 4.63 9.68
C ALA A 115 7.65 4.06 11.03
N MET A 116 7.31 2.80 11.35
CA MET A 116 7.72 2.14 12.58
C MET A 116 9.21 1.75 12.60
N ASP A 117 9.75 1.29 11.47
CA ASP A 117 11.12 0.77 11.41
C ASP A 117 12.15 1.84 10.98
N HIS A 118 11.71 2.89 10.26
CA HIS A 118 12.55 4.01 9.80
C HIS A 118 12.01 5.39 10.27
N PRO A 119 11.77 5.60 11.58
CA PRO A 119 11.07 6.78 12.10
C PRO A 119 11.78 8.10 11.84
N SER A 120 13.11 8.09 11.65
CA SER A 120 13.87 9.30 11.31
C SER A 120 13.72 9.75 9.86
N ARG A 121 13.22 8.87 9.00
CA ARG A 121 13.10 9.10 7.56
C ARG A 121 11.70 9.54 7.14
N VAL A 122 10.65 9.01 7.79
CA VAL A 122 9.25 9.35 7.47
C VAL A 122 8.87 10.64 8.16
N THR A 123 8.58 11.68 7.37
CA THR A 123 8.21 13.01 7.87
C THR A 123 6.72 13.14 8.17
N GLN A 124 5.88 12.54 7.35
CA GLN A 124 4.42 12.49 7.48
C GLN A 124 3.92 11.18 6.90
N LEU A 125 2.88 10.61 7.49
CA LEU A 125 2.30 9.33 7.09
C LEU A 125 0.83 9.50 6.72
N VAL A 126 0.46 9.00 5.54
CA VAL A 126 -0.95 8.89 5.15
C VAL A 126 -1.29 7.40 4.90
N ILE A 127 -2.32 6.91 5.57
CA ILE A 127 -2.86 5.57 5.35
C ILE A 127 -4.25 5.70 4.72
N ILE A 128 -4.44 5.03 3.60
CA ILE A 128 -5.70 5.03 2.86
C ILE A 128 -6.33 3.64 2.96
N ASP A 129 -7.55 3.60 3.49
CA ASP A 129 -8.44 2.44 3.57
C ASP A 129 -7.78 1.18 4.19
N ALA A 130 -7.08 1.37 5.31
CA ALA A 130 -6.46 0.28 6.07
C ALA A 130 -6.41 0.57 7.57
N VAL A 131 -6.34 -0.52 8.37
CA VAL A 131 -6.01 -0.52 9.80
C VAL A 131 -4.85 -1.49 10.02
N PRO A 132 -4.08 -1.40 11.13
CA PRO A 132 -2.98 -2.35 11.39
C PRO A 132 -3.45 -3.80 11.32
N ILE A 133 -2.60 -4.69 10.79
CA ILE A 133 -2.94 -6.10 10.55
C ILE A 133 -3.41 -6.78 11.84
N ILE A 134 -2.71 -6.57 12.93
CA ILE A 134 -3.09 -7.17 14.23
C ILE A 134 -4.45 -6.66 14.71
N GLU A 135 -4.77 -5.37 14.49
CA GLU A 135 -6.04 -4.77 14.90
C GLU A 135 -7.21 -5.38 14.10
N ALA A 136 -7.03 -5.57 12.80
CA ALA A 136 -8.01 -6.22 11.94
C ALA A 136 -8.25 -7.68 12.35
N LEU A 137 -7.19 -8.43 12.62
CA LEU A 137 -7.28 -9.84 12.99
C LEU A 137 -7.89 -10.05 14.38
N GLU A 138 -7.62 -9.19 15.35
CA GLU A 138 -8.20 -9.27 16.71
C GLU A 138 -9.68 -8.86 16.73
N ARG A 139 -10.15 -8.10 15.75
CA ARG A 139 -11.55 -7.73 15.55
C ARG A 139 -12.31 -8.69 14.63
N CYS A 140 -11.64 -9.77 14.18
CA CYS A 140 -12.24 -10.69 13.24
C CYS A 140 -13.41 -11.45 13.88
N ASP A 141 -14.60 -11.08 13.51
CA ASP A 141 -15.85 -11.79 13.77
C ASP A 141 -16.37 -12.48 12.49
N ALA A 142 -17.58 -13.03 12.52
CA ALA A 142 -18.17 -13.68 11.35
C ALA A 142 -18.35 -12.73 10.14
N ARG A 143 -18.63 -11.44 10.39
CA ARG A 143 -18.78 -10.43 9.31
C ARG A 143 -17.45 -10.17 8.63
N VAL A 144 -16.38 -9.95 9.42
CA VAL A 144 -15.02 -9.78 8.89
C VAL A 144 -14.59 -11.02 8.13
N ALA A 145 -14.81 -12.22 8.69
CA ALA A 145 -14.44 -13.47 8.03
C ALA A 145 -15.19 -13.69 6.70
N GLU A 146 -16.46 -13.29 6.62
CA GLU A 146 -17.24 -13.34 5.38
C GLU A 146 -16.72 -12.33 4.35
N ARG A 147 -16.51 -11.07 4.76
CA ARG A 147 -16.13 -9.98 3.87
C ARG A 147 -14.66 -10.06 3.43
N ARG A 148 -13.79 -10.60 4.29
CA ARG A 148 -12.35 -10.79 4.07
C ARG A 148 -11.99 -12.28 3.97
N PHE A 149 -12.91 -13.12 3.45
CA PHE A 149 -12.65 -14.56 3.30
C PHE A 149 -11.38 -14.83 2.49
N ASP A 150 -11.07 -13.96 1.54
CA ASP A 150 -9.89 -14.00 0.70
C ASP A 150 -8.59 -13.99 1.52
N TRP A 151 -8.50 -13.26 2.63
CA TRP A 151 -7.32 -13.26 3.50
C TRP A 151 -6.99 -14.67 4.02
N PHE A 152 -8.02 -15.40 4.46
CA PHE A 152 -7.88 -16.76 4.98
C PHE A 152 -7.74 -17.80 3.87
N PHE A 153 -8.39 -17.57 2.73
CA PHE A 153 -8.23 -18.39 1.55
C PHE A 153 -6.81 -18.31 1.00
N PHE A 154 -6.23 -17.12 0.88
CA PHE A 154 -4.87 -16.91 0.40
C PHE A 154 -3.81 -17.55 1.29
N ALA A 155 -4.11 -17.73 2.57
CA ALA A 155 -3.22 -18.42 3.49
C ALA A 155 -3.09 -19.93 3.22
N GLN A 156 -4.04 -20.52 2.47
CA GLN A 156 -3.99 -21.94 2.13
C GLN A 156 -2.88 -22.22 1.11
N PRO A 157 -2.19 -23.36 1.20
CA PRO A 157 -1.17 -23.73 0.21
C PRO A 157 -1.81 -24.20 -1.11
N ASP A 158 -1.20 -23.89 -2.25
CA ASP A 158 -1.49 -24.39 -3.60
C ASP A 158 -2.89 -24.08 -4.17
N LEU A 159 -3.93 -24.22 -3.40
CA LEU A 159 -5.31 -24.05 -3.87
C LEU A 159 -5.62 -22.64 -4.39
N PRO A 160 -5.27 -21.55 -3.69
CA PRO A 160 -5.53 -20.18 -4.17
C PRO A 160 -4.85 -19.89 -5.51
N GLU A 161 -3.60 -20.28 -5.67
CA GLU A 161 -2.85 -20.12 -6.92
C GLU A 161 -3.57 -20.76 -8.08
N ARG A 162 -4.05 -22.00 -7.91
CA ARG A 162 -4.76 -22.75 -8.95
C ARG A 162 -6.11 -22.14 -9.30
N VAL A 163 -6.86 -21.71 -8.29
CA VAL A 163 -8.20 -21.10 -8.48
C VAL A 163 -8.07 -19.76 -9.19
N ILE A 164 -7.14 -18.91 -8.77
CA ILE A 164 -6.96 -17.57 -9.34
C ILE A 164 -6.40 -17.68 -10.77
N SER A 165 -5.38 -18.51 -10.99
CA SER A 165 -4.77 -18.68 -12.31
C SER A 165 -5.69 -19.36 -13.33
N ALA A 166 -6.76 -20.03 -12.89
CA ALA A 166 -7.75 -20.60 -13.81
C ALA A 166 -8.56 -19.52 -14.54
N ASP A 167 -8.90 -18.43 -13.88
CA ASP A 167 -9.54 -17.25 -14.48
C ASP A 167 -9.27 -15.99 -13.61
N PRO A 168 -8.14 -15.31 -13.84
CA PRO A 168 -7.80 -14.12 -13.09
C PRO A 168 -8.81 -12.99 -13.21
N LEU A 169 -9.45 -12.84 -14.38
CA LEU A 169 -10.44 -11.78 -14.60
C LEU A 169 -11.72 -12.00 -13.78
N VAL A 170 -12.17 -13.24 -13.64
CA VAL A 170 -13.31 -13.59 -12.78
C VAL A 170 -12.95 -13.36 -11.30
N TRP A 171 -11.72 -13.65 -10.89
CA TRP A 171 -11.26 -13.45 -9.53
C TRP A 171 -11.13 -11.97 -9.18
N TYR A 172 -10.28 -11.24 -9.91
CA TYR A 172 -9.93 -9.85 -9.59
C TYR A 172 -11.01 -8.84 -10.00
N ARG A 173 -11.87 -9.16 -10.95
CA ARG A 173 -12.98 -8.32 -11.46
C ARG A 173 -12.57 -6.89 -11.71
N PRO A 174 -11.49 -6.63 -12.47
CA PRO A 174 -11.03 -5.27 -12.72
C PRO A 174 -12.09 -4.48 -13.48
N ASN A 175 -12.27 -3.21 -13.12
CA ASN A 175 -13.27 -2.35 -13.74
C ASN A 175 -12.60 -1.27 -14.62
N PRO A 176 -12.64 -1.39 -15.97
CA PRO A 176 -11.97 -0.45 -16.86
C PRO A 176 -12.53 0.99 -16.79
N TYR A 177 -13.82 1.14 -16.45
CA TYR A 177 -14.43 2.47 -16.33
C TYR A 177 -13.90 3.24 -15.10
N ARG A 178 -13.67 2.53 -14.00
CA ARG A 178 -13.12 3.09 -12.77
C ARG A 178 -11.62 3.34 -12.90
N MET A 179 -10.88 2.34 -13.39
CA MET A 179 -9.44 2.35 -13.48
C MET A 179 -8.89 3.25 -14.59
N GLY A 180 -9.67 3.45 -15.66
CA GLY A 180 -9.16 3.98 -16.92
C GLY A 180 -8.45 2.90 -17.76
N PRO A 181 -8.38 3.08 -19.10
CA PRO A 181 -7.99 2.02 -20.03
C PRO A 181 -6.55 1.53 -19.84
N GLU A 182 -5.62 2.43 -19.57
CA GLU A 182 -4.19 2.08 -19.46
C GLU A 182 -3.86 1.39 -18.14
N ASN A 183 -4.41 1.86 -17.00
CA ASN A 183 -4.27 1.21 -15.70
C ASN A 183 -4.92 -0.18 -15.73
N TYR A 184 -6.11 -0.30 -16.35
CA TYR A 184 -6.78 -1.59 -16.56
C TYR A 184 -5.90 -2.55 -17.37
N ALA A 185 -5.34 -2.10 -18.50
CA ALA A 185 -4.51 -2.95 -19.36
C ALA A 185 -3.25 -3.43 -18.62
N GLU A 186 -2.59 -2.55 -17.85
CA GLU A 186 -1.43 -2.91 -17.03
C GLU A 186 -1.81 -3.95 -15.96
N LEU A 187 -2.93 -3.76 -15.28
CA LEU A 187 -3.39 -4.75 -14.29
C LEU A 187 -3.67 -6.10 -14.95
N VAL A 188 -4.38 -6.12 -16.09
CA VAL A 188 -4.68 -7.38 -16.79
C VAL A 188 -3.41 -8.11 -17.22
N GLU A 189 -2.38 -7.38 -17.64
CA GLU A 189 -1.08 -7.98 -17.98
C GLU A 189 -0.48 -8.71 -16.76
N VAL A 190 -0.41 -8.06 -15.61
CA VAL A 190 0.31 -8.57 -14.44
C VAL A 190 -0.45 -9.65 -13.67
N ILE A 191 -1.80 -9.63 -13.65
CA ILE A 191 -2.58 -10.68 -12.96
C ILE A 191 -2.65 -11.99 -13.75
N ASN A 192 -2.25 -11.99 -15.02
CA ASN A 192 -2.10 -13.20 -15.84
C ASN A 192 -0.72 -13.87 -15.68
N ASP A 193 0.21 -13.23 -14.94
CA ASP A 193 1.50 -13.82 -14.60
C ASP A 193 1.37 -14.67 -13.32
N PRO A 194 1.56 -16.01 -13.38
CA PRO A 194 1.44 -16.89 -12.21
C PRO A 194 2.43 -16.56 -11.08
N ASP A 195 3.60 -16.01 -11.41
CA ASP A 195 4.59 -15.63 -10.40
C ASP A 195 4.17 -14.36 -9.66
N THR A 196 3.50 -13.41 -10.34
CA THR A 196 2.85 -12.26 -9.72
C THR A 196 1.71 -12.70 -8.79
N VAL A 197 0.83 -13.59 -9.25
CA VAL A 197 -0.26 -14.12 -8.40
C VAL A 197 0.32 -14.78 -7.15
N ARG A 198 1.33 -15.63 -7.30
CA ARG A 198 1.98 -16.31 -6.17
C ARG A 198 2.60 -15.32 -5.18
N ALA A 199 3.29 -14.30 -5.67
CA ALA A 199 3.91 -13.29 -4.81
C ALA A 199 2.87 -12.45 -4.05
N MET A 200 1.73 -12.11 -4.68
CA MET A 200 0.61 -11.45 -4.01
C MET A 200 0.01 -12.31 -2.90
N LEU A 201 -0.08 -13.63 -3.08
CA LEU A 201 -0.57 -14.55 -2.04
C LEU A 201 0.42 -14.66 -0.88
N GLU A 202 1.72 -14.65 -1.17
CA GLU A 202 2.76 -14.63 -0.13
C GLU A 202 2.71 -13.39 0.76
N ASP A 203 2.31 -12.23 0.22
CA ASP A 203 2.06 -11.03 1.00
C ASP A 203 0.99 -11.27 2.10
N TYR A 204 -0.10 -11.98 1.77
CA TYR A 204 -1.14 -12.34 2.75
C TYR A 204 -0.67 -13.42 3.74
N ARG A 205 0.14 -14.39 3.29
CA ARG A 205 0.73 -15.40 4.18
C ARG A 205 1.68 -14.76 5.19
N ALA A 206 2.48 -13.79 4.75
CA ALA A 206 3.33 -12.99 5.63
C ALA A 206 2.50 -12.18 6.63
N ALA A 207 1.40 -11.57 6.19
CA ALA A 207 0.51 -10.80 7.05
C ALA A 207 -0.10 -11.62 8.19
N LEU A 208 -0.57 -12.83 7.88
CA LEU A 208 -1.17 -13.73 8.88
C LEU A 208 -0.14 -14.42 9.80
N SER A 209 1.14 -14.26 9.53
CA SER A 209 2.24 -14.87 10.28
C SER A 209 3.21 -13.82 10.82
N VAL A 210 4.29 -13.55 10.10
CA VAL A 210 5.42 -12.75 10.58
C VAL A 210 5.08 -11.28 10.81
N ASP A 211 4.19 -10.68 9.99
CA ASP A 211 3.79 -9.29 10.18
C ASP A 211 2.92 -9.11 11.43
N ARG A 212 1.95 -10.02 11.64
CA ARG A 212 1.15 -10.04 12.87
C ARG A 212 2.02 -10.17 14.12
N GLU A 213 3.04 -11.01 14.08
CA GLU A 213 3.97 -11.17 15.22
C GLU A 213 4.83 -9.92 15.43
N ALA A 214 5.23 -9.24 14.34
CA ALA A 214 5.95 -7.96 14.42
C ALA A 214 5.07 -6.87 15.07
N ASP A 215 3.82 -6.72 14.63
CA ASP A 215 2.87 -5.77 15.21
C ASP A 215 2.62 -6.06 16.70
N ARG A 216 2.49 -7.34 17.06
CA ARG A 216 2.35 -7.75 18.47
C ARG A 216 3.56 -7.35 19.30
N ALA A 217 4.76 -7.57 18.78
CA ALA A 217 6.00 -7.23 19.47
C ALA A 217 6.12 -5.71 19.67
N ASP A 218 5.78 -4.91 18.65
CA ASP A 218 5.80 -3.45 18.72
C ASP A 218 4.79 -2.91 19.74
N ARG A 219 3.57 -3.46 19.75
CA ARG A 219 2.53 -3.09 20.74
C ARG A 219 2.97 -3.42 22.17
N LEU A 220 3.56 -4.59 22.39
CA LEU A 220 4.08 -4.99 23.72
C LEU A 220 5.24 -4.10 24.16
N ALA A 221 6.04 -3.61 23.24
CA ALA A 221 7.14 -2.68 23.50
C ALA A 221 6.69 -1.21 23.64
N GLY A 222 5.40 -0.91 23.43
CA GLY A 222 4.87 0.45 23.44
C GLY A 222 5.42 1.34 22.34
N ARG A 223 5.83 0.77 21.19
CA ARG A 223 6.33 1.55 20.06
C ARG A 223 5.18 2.24 19.36
N THR A 224 5.38 3.50 19.00
CA THR A 224 4.41 4.34 18.30
C THR A 224 5.04 5.08 17.12
N ILE A 225 4.21 5.49 16.17
CA ILE A 225 4.57 6.37 15.06
C ILE A 225 4.79 7.79 15.64
N GLY A 226 5.95 8.37 15.39
CA GLY A 226 6.32 9.68 15.91
C GLY A 226 6.03 10.86 14.96
N CYS A 227 5.70 10.61 13.71
CA CYS A 227 5.35 11.68 12.76
C CYS A 227 3.84 11.91 12.71
N PRO A 228 3.37 13.10 12.25
CA PRO A 228 1.95 13.35 11.99
C PRO A 228 1.36 12.30 11.03
N MET A 229 0.14 11.85 11.32
CA MET A 229 -0.54 10.81 10.57
C MET A 229 -1.95 11.23 10.14
N LEU A 230 -2.28 10.97 8.88
CA LEU A 230 -3.64 11.06 8.33
C LEU A 230 -4.14 9.66 7.95
N CYS A 231 -5.31 9.28 8.46
CA CYS A 231 -6.06 8.13 7.96
C CYS A 231 -7.19 8.62 7.06
N VAL A 232 -7.26 8.11 5.84
CA VAL A 232 -8.30 8.41 4.85
C VAL A 232 -9.11 7.16 4.61
N VAL A 233 -10.45 7.24 4.75
CA VAL A 233 -11.36 6.12 4.48
C VAL A 233 -12.36 6.50 3.40
N GLY A 234 -12.75 5.54 2.57
CA GLY A 234 -13.86 5.72 1.64
C GLY A 234 -15.20 5.57 2.36
N SER A 235 -16.10 6.55 2.21
CA SER A 235 -17.42 6.53 2.89
C SER A 235 -18.32 5.36 2.46
N ALA A 236 -18.10 4.83 1.24
CA ALA A 236 -18.74 3.63 0.74
C ALA A 236 -17.81 2.39 0.81
N GLY A 237 -16.67 2.50 1.51
CA GLY A 237 -15.81 1.38 1.89
C GLY A 237 -16.37 0.60 3.08
N ASP A 238 -15.62 -0.35 3.57
CA ASP A 238 -16.08 -1.25 4.64
C ASP A 238 -15.22 -1.19 5.93
N ILE A 239 -14.24 -0.28 6.00
CA ILE A 239 -13.35 -0.16 7.17
C ILE A 239 -14.15 0.14 8.45
N GLU A 240 -15.04 1.15 8.41
CA GLU A 240 -15.85 1.51 9.57
C GLU A 240 -16.89 0.43 9.91
N GLU A 241 -17.49 -0.20 8.90
CA GLU A 241 -18.45 -1.29 9.08
C GLU A 241 -17.81 -2.51 9.76
N LEU A 242 -16.59 -2.88 9.35
CA LEU A 242 -15.93 -4.10 9.81
C LEU A 242 -15.13 -3.90 11.10
N PHE A 243 -14.47 -2.77 11.26
CA PHE A 243 -13.50 -2.55 12.34
C PHE A 243 -13.92 -1.46 13.32
N GLY A 244 -14.98 -0.68 13.01
CA GLY A 244 -15.42 0.47 13.78
C GLY A 244 -14.64 1.74 13.43
N ASP A 245 -14.80 2.78 14.26
CA ASP A 245 -14.11 4.06 14.08
C ASP A 245 -12.57 3.85 14.01
N PRO A 246 -11.92 4.24 12.90
CA PRO A 246 -10.47 4.09 12.75
C PRO A 246 -9.66 5.01 13.67
N LEU A 247 -10.22 6.11 14.18
CA LEU A 247 -9.47 7.05 15.02
C LEU A 247 -8.94 6.42 16.32
N PRO A 248 -9.74 5.73 17.17
CA PRO A 248 -9.22 5.07 18.35
C PRO A 248 -8.26 3.91 18.00
N ILE A 249 -8.45 3.25 16.86
CA ILE A 249 -7.54 2.19 16.40
C ILE A 249 -6.15 2.78 16.15
N TRP A 250 -6.06 3.84 15.35
CA TRP A 250 -4.79 4.47 15.01
C TRP A 250 -4.17 5.25 16.17
N LYS A 251 -4.97 5.81 17.10
CA LYS A 251 -4.44 6.43 18.32
C LYS A 251 -3.72 5.47 19.25
N ALA A 252 -3.94 4.17 19.12
CA ALA A 252 -3.15 3.17 19.84
C ALA A 252 -1.73 3.00 19.25
N TRP A 253 -1.48 3.52 18.05
CA TRP A 253 -0.24 3.36 17.30
C TRP A 253 0.48 4.67 16.94
N ALA A 254 -0.18 5.82 17.07
CA ALA A 254 0.38 7.12 16.75
C ALA A 254 -0.17 8.20 17.69
N GLU A 255 0.66 9.19 18.02
CA GLU A 255 0.28 10.28 18.93
C GLU A 255 -0.57 11.35 18.21
N ASP A 256 -0.14 11.80 17.03
CA ASP A 256 -0.82 12.80 16.20
C ASP A 256 -1.54 12.12 15.03
N VAL A 257 -2.85 11.90 15.19
CA VAL A 257 -3.69 11.22 14.19
C VAL A 257 -4.89 12.07 13.84
N ARG A 258 -5.10 12.26 12.55
CA ARG A 258 -6.34 12.79 11.97
C ARG A 258 -7.01 11.71 11.13
N VAL A 259 -8.32 11.68 11.11
CA VAL A 259 -9.13 10.78 10.27
C VAL A 259 -10.08 11.62 9.44
N ILE A 260 -10.13 11.34 8.15
CA ILE A 260 -11.11 11.95 7.23
C ILE A 260 -11.80 10.87 6.42
N SER A 261 -13.04 11.15 6.00
CA SER A 261 -13.78 10.31 5.06
C SER A 261 -13.94 11.03 3.72
N ILE A 262 -13.72 10.33 2.61
CA ILE A 262 -13.93 10.81 1.25
C ILE A 262 -15.11 10.04 0.65
N ASP A 263 -15.99 10.74 -0.07
CA ASP A 263 -17.12 10.12 -0.80
C ASP A 263 -16.58 9.26 -1.95
N SER A 264 -16.31 7.98 -1.64
CA SER A 264 -15.67 7.01 -2.51
C SER A 264 -15.85 5.60 -1.95
N GLY A 265 -15.73 4.58 -2.82
CA GLY A 265 -15.42 3.22 -2.40
C GLY A 265 -13.95 3.07 -1.96
N PRO A 266 -13.45 1.82 -1.85
CA PRO A 266 -12.12 1.56 -1.32
C PRO A 266 -10.96 2.00 -2.25
N TYR A 267 -11.20 2.16 -3.55
CA TYR A 267 -10.16 2.57 -4.51
C TYR A 267 -10.14 4.09 -4.73
N ILE A 268 -9.94 4.86 -3.66
CA ILE A 268 -10.11 6.32 -3.64
C ILE A 268 -9.29 7.02 -4.74
N ALA A 269 -8.05 6.60 -4.99
CA ALA A 269 -7.20 7.17 -6.04
C ALA A 269 -7.76 6.99 -7.48
N GLU A 270 -8.61 5.98 -7.68
CA GLU A 270 -9.27 5.70 -8.96
C GLU A 270 -10.68 6.28 -9.03
N GLU A 271 -11.39 6.34 -7.91
CA GLU A 271 -12.81 6.67 -7.82
C GLU A 271 -13.06 8.16 -7.55
N ASN A 272 -12.25 8.79 -6.71
CA ASN A 272 -12.33 10.22 -6.39
C ASN A 272 -10.93 10.84 -6.21
N PRO A 273 -10.12 10.87 -7.30
CA PRO A 273 -8.75 11.39 -7.25
C PRO A 273 -8.66 12.84 -6.80
N ASP A 274 -9.60 13.71 -7.22
CA ASP A 274 -9.56 15.14 -6.92
C ASP A 274 -9.71 15.43 -5.42
N ALA A 275 -10.64 14.72 -4.76
CA ALA A 275 -10.81 14.83 -3.32
C ALA A 275 -9.60 14.26 -2.57
N LEU A 276 -8.99 13.18 -3.08
CA LEU A 276 -7.77 12.63 -2.50
C LEU A 276 -6.59 13.60 -2.65
N VAL A 277 -6.39 14.19 -3.82
CA VAL A 277 -5.33 15.21 -4.05
C VAL A 277 -5.50 16.38 -3.08
N THR A 278 -6.72 16.90 -2.95
CA THR A 278 -7.01 17.99 -2.00
C THR A 278 -6.63 17.60 -0.56
N ALA A 279 -7.06 16.44 -0.10
CA ALA A 279 -6.76 15.95 1.24
C ALA A 279 -5.26 15.74 1.47
N LEU A 280 -4.54 15.22 0.47
CA LEU A 280 -3.10 15.03 0.53
C LEU A 280 -2.36 16.36 0.55
N THR A 281 -2.71 17.30 -0.31
CA THR A 281 -2.05 18.63 -0.36
C THR A 281 -2.28 19.43 0.91
N ASP A 282 -3.49 19.39 1.47
CA ASP A 282 -3.81 20.08 2.74
C ASP A 282 -3.04 19.52 3.93
N PHE A 283 -2.81 18.20 3.96
CA PHE A 283 -2.09 17.55 5.05
C PHE A 283 -0.57 17.62 4.89
N LEU A 284 -0.05 17.46 3.67
CA LEU A 284 1.38 17.36 3.37
C LEU A 284 2.03 18.71 3.11
N ALA A 285 1.25 19.80 3.02
CA ALA A 285 1.82 21.14 2.85
C ALA A 285 2.83 21.43 3.96
N PRO A 286 4.03 21.95 3.63
CA PRO A 286 4.97 22.38 4.67
C PRO A 286 4.28 23.46 5.52
N GLU A 287 4.33 23.31 6.84
CA GLU A 287 3.93 24.40 7.74
C GLU A 287 4.79 25.64 7.39
N ILE A 288 4.11 26.72 6.97
CA ILE A 288 4.71 27.98 6.57
C ILE A 288 5.31 28.69 7.80
#